data_394e8e8c5c52f2706e38b0a382745f6c
#
_entry.id   394e8e8c5c52f2706e38b0a382745f6c
#
_cell.length_a   1.000
_cell.length_b   1.000
_cell.length_c   1.000
_cell.angle_alpha   90.00
_cell.angle_beta   90.00
_cell.angle_gamma   90.00
#
_symmetry.space_group_name_H-M   'P 1'
#
loop_
_entity.id
_entity.type
_entity.pdbx_description
1 polymer ?
#
loop_
_entity_poly.entity_id
_entity_poly.type
_entity_poly.pdbx_seq_one_letter_code
_entity_poly.pdbx_strand_id
1 'polypeptide(L)'
;MSTQSFADRRSLEGVKPGVVVVGGLLALMWVLEIIDSASFHALDQLGIIARNIGSLPHILTAPWLHFGFPHLISNSVPFLILGLLTWLAGPGRWLAVTLITVVTSGLTVWLIAPSNTITLGASGLVFGYLAYLLVRGFFTRNIWEIALSVAVFFFYGSILLGVLPGASGVSWQGHLGGAIGGFIAAKFLHGSDPAIRRV
;
A
#
# COMPACT_ATOMS: atom_id res chain seq x y z
N MET A 1 0.53 40.69 11.17
CA MET A 1 1.22 39.57 10.47
C MET A 1 0.68 38.31 11.09
N SER A 2 -0.15 37.55 10.34
CA SER A 2 -1.04 36.52 10.89
C SER A 2 -0.31 35.23 11.25
N THR A 3 -0.58 34.71 12.43
CA THR A 3 -0.13 33.39 12.95
C THR A 3 -0.56 32.20 12.08
N GLN A 4 -1.54 32.36 11.21
CA GLN A 4 -1.98 31.36 10.22
C GLN A 4 -0.91 30.97 9.17
N SER A 5 0.01 31.89 8.82
CA SER A 5 1.04 31.66 7.80
C SER A 5 2.09 30.60 8.20
N PHE A 6 2.39 30.41 9.49
CA PHE A 6 3.42 29.47 9.95
C PHE A 6 2.91 28.03 10.10
N ALA A 7 1.66 27.84 10.53
CA ALA A 7 1.05 26.51 10.61
C ALA A 7 0.82 25.91 9.22
N ASP A 8 0.40 26.74 8.26
CA ASP A 8 0.15 26.35 6.87
C ASP A 8 1.44 25.94 6.14
N ARG A 9 2.54 26.66 6.37
CA ARG A 9 3.85 26.28 5.78
C ARG A 9 4.39 24.97 6.32
N ARG A 10 4.26 24.68 7.62
CA ARG A 10 4.72 23.41 8.22
C ARG A 10 3.91 22.21 7.72
N SER A 11 2.62 22.36 7.45
CA SER A 11 1.79 21.28 6.88
C SER A 11 2.20 20.97 5.44
N LEU A 12 2.46 21.98 4.62
CA LEU A 12 2.90 21.81 3.23
C LEU A 12 4.34 21.27 3.13
N GLU A 13 5.24 21.64 4.06
CA GLU A 13 6.60 21.11 4.10
C GLU A 13 6.63 19.63 4.46
N GLY A 14 5.67 19.13 5.24
CA GLY A 14 5.54 17.71 5.55
C GLY A 14 4.98 16.85 4.39
N VAL A 15 4.15 17.45 3.52
CA VAL A 15 3.53 16.74 2.39
C VAL A 15 4.49 16.59 1.20
N LYS A 16 5.32 17.59 0.92
CA LYS A 16 6.25 17.57 -0.22
C LYS A 16 7.14 16.31 -0.28
N PRO A 17 7.82 15.89 0.81
CA PRO A 17 8.58 14.65 0.79
C PRO A 17 7.72 13.41 0.49
N GLY A 18 6.47 13.40 0.96
CA GLY A 18 5.52 12.33 0.66
C GLY A 18 5.20 12.22 -0.82
N VAL A 19 4.93 13.37 -1.46
CA VAL A 19 4.70 13.42 -2.92
C VAL A 19 5.92 12.94 -3.67
N VAL A 20 7.12 13.33 -3.25
CA VAL A 20 8.37 12.89 -3.90
C VAL A 20 8.58 11.38 -3.73
N VAL A 21 8.36 10.84 -2.53
CA VAL A 21 8.59 9.41 -2.26
C VAL A 21 7.51 8.55 -2.91
N VAL A 22 6.23 8.81 -2.62
CA VAL A 22 5.12 7.98 -3.14
C VAL A 22 4.98 8.16 -4.66
N GLY A 23 5.08 9.41 -5.14
CA GLY A 23 5.08 9.71 -6.58
C GLY A 23 6.30 9.14 -7.31
N GLY A 24 7.47 9.18 -6.68
CA GLY A 24 8.69 8.57 -7.21
C GLY A 24 8.60 7.06 -7.33
N LEU A 25 8.02 6.37 -6.33
CA LEU A 25 7.75 4.94 -6.42
C LEU A 25 6.74 4.60 -7.51
N LEU A 26 5.68 5.40 -7.65
CA LEU A 26 4.75 5.23 -8.76
C LEU A 26 5.43 5.44 -10.12
N ALA A 27 6.25 6.48 -10.25
CA ALA A 27 7.03 6.72 -11.47
C ALA A 27 7.99 5.55 -11.77
N LEU A 28 8.62 4.97 -10.72
CA LEU A 28 9.44 3.76 -10.85
C LEU A 28 8.62 2.59 -11.42
N MET A 29 7.40 2.34 -10.91
CA MET A 29 6.53 1.28 -11.44
C MET A 29 6.23 1.49 -12.93
N TRP A 30 5.98 2.74 -13.36
CA TRP A 30 5.76 3.05 -14.77
C TRP A 30 7.00 2.82 -15.62
N VAL A 31 8.20 3.19 -15.13
CA VAL A 31 9.46 2.92 -15.83
C VAL A 31 9.72 1.42 -15.94
N LEU A 32 9.48 0.66 -14.85
CA LEU A 32 9.65 -0.81 -14.87
C LEU A 32 8.68 -1.47 -15.85
N GLU A 33 7.44 -1.02 -15.95
CA GLU A 33 6.46 -1.55 -16.90
C GLU A 33 6.84 -1.25 -18.35
N ILE A 34 7.39 -0.06 -18.63
CA ILE A 34 7.91 0.28 -19.96
C ILE A 34 9.09 -0.65 -20.33
N ILE A 35 10.01 -0.88 -19.40
CA ILE A 35 11.15 -1.79 -19.60
C ILE A 35 10.66 -3.22 -19.79
N ASP A 36 9.71 -3.66 -18.99
CA ASP A 36 9.15 -5.01 -19.05
C ASP A 36 8.45 -5.26 -20.40
N SER A 37 7.60 -4.33 -20.83
CA SER A 37 6.98 -4.39 -22.15
C SER A 37 7.99 -4.41 -23.30
N ALA A 38 9.10 -3.67 -23.19
CA ALA A 38 10.16 -3.65 -24.18
C ALA A 38 11.03 -4.91 -24.16
N SER A 39 11.08 -5.63 -23.03
CA SER A 39 11.86 -6.86 -22.83
C SER A 39 11.01 -8.13 -22.95
N PHE A 40 9.86 -8.07 -23.61
CA PHE A 40 8.95 -9.21 -23.78
C PHE A 40 8.51 -9.84 -22.45
N HIS A 41 8.21 -9.00 -21.45
CA HIS A 41 7.73 -9.38 -20.12
C HIS A 41 8.75 -10.21 -19.30
N ALA A 42 10.05 -9.91 -19.48
CA ALA A 42 11.11 -10.60 -18.75
C ALA A 42 11.09 -10.33 -17.23
N LEU A 43 10.59 -9.15 -16.81
CA LEU A 43 10.52 -8.79 -15.38
C LEU A 43 9.38 -9.51 -14.64
N ASP A 44 8.37 -10.03 -15.34
CA ASP A 44 7.29 -10.82 -14.73
C ASP A 44 7.82 -12.03 -13.95
N GLN A 45 8.98 -12.57 -14.35
CA GLN A 45 9.64 -13.69 -13.67
C GLN A 45 10.10 -13.33 -12.25
N LEU A 46 10.17 -12.05 -11.90
CA LEU A 46 10.50 -11.56 -10.56
C LEU A 46 9.27 -11.44 -9.65
N GLY A 47 8.12 -11.96 -10.09
CA GLY A 47 6.92 -12.14 -9.29
C GLY A 47 7.02 -13.32 -8.32
N ILE A 48 6.11 -13.36 -7.34
CA ILE A 48 6.05 -14.41 -6.31
C ILE A 48 5.44 -15.67 -6.91
N ILE A 49 6.15 -16.79 -6.82
CA ILE A 49 5.64 -18.13 -7.17
C ILE A 49 5.32 -18.87 -5.87
N ALA A 50 4.06 -19.29 -5.73
CA ALA A 50 3.59 -19.94 -4.51
C ALA A 50 4.39 -21.22 -4.20
N ARG A 51 4.87 -21.34 -2.95
CA ARG A 51 5.65 -22.45 -2.40
C ARG A 51 6.98 -22.72 -3.11
N ASN A 52 7.46 -21.79 -3.93
CA ASN A 52 8.80 -21.83 -4.51
C ASN A 52 9.77 -21.02 -3.62
N ILE A 53 10.70 -21.69 -2.94
CA ILE A 53 11.68 -21.06 -2.04
C ILE A 53 12.54 -20.04 -2.80
N GLY A 54 12.89 -20.31 -4.06
CA GLY A 54 13.66 -19.38 -4.90
C GLY A 54 12.96 -18.05 -5.15
N SER A 55 11.63 -18.00 -5.05
CA SER A 55 10.85 -16.76 -5.23
C SER A 55 10.58 -15.99 -3.91
N LEU A 56 11.05 -16.45 -2.76
CA LEU A 56 10.89 -15.70 -1.50
C LEU A 56 11.46 -14.28 -1.57
N PRO A 57 12.65 -14.03 -2.16
CA PRO A 57 13.15 -12.66 -2.33
C PRO A 57 12.22 -11.78 -3.19
N HIS A 58 11.43 -12.39 -4.06
CA HIS A 58 10.49 -11.67 -4.93
C HIS A 58 9.34 -11.00 -4.15
N ILE A 59 9.15 -11.32 -2.87
CA ILE A 59 8.26 -10.57 -1.98
C ILE A 59 8.62 -9.08 -1.98
N LEU A 60 9.91 -8.73 -2.13
CA LEU A 60 10.38 -7.35 -2.16
C LEU A 60 10.29 -6.70 -3.56
N THR A 61 10.29 -7.48 -4.63
CA THR A 61 10.25 -6.96 -6.01
C THR A 61 8.84 -6.92 -6.59
N ALA A 62 8.03 -7.93 -6.32
CA ALA A 62 6.71 -8.10 -6.88
C ALA A 62 5.76 -6.88 -6.73
N PRO A 63 5.78 -6.11 -5.62
CA PRO A 63 4.90 -4.94 -5.49
C PRO A 63 5.18 -3.81 -6.50
N TRP A 64 6.35 -3.80 -7.12
CA TRP A 64 6.77 -2.73 -8.04
C TRP A 64 6.55 -3.10 -9.51
N LEU A 65 6.23 -4.35 -9.81
CA LEU A 65 6.04 -4.91 -11.15
C LEU A 65 4.54 -5.08 -11.45
N HIS A 66 4.15 -5.08 -12.74
CA HIS A 66 2.76 -5.21 -13.13
C HIS A 66 2.63 -6.07 -14.39
N PHE A 67 1.51 -6.78 -14.53
CA PHE A 67 1.15 -7.51 -15.76
C PHE A 67 0.50 -6.57 -16.78
N GLY A 68 1.28 -5.68 -17.38
CA GLY A 68 0.83 -4.75 -18.41
C GLY A 68 0.23 -3.45 -17.87
N PHE A 69 0.15 -2.47 -18.75
CA PHE A 69 -0.35 -1.12 -18.45
C PHE A 69 -1.77 -1.08 -17.84
N PRO A 70 -2.76 -1.90 -18.28
CA PRO A 70 -4.09 -1.87 -17.64
C PRO A 70 -4.03 -2.18 -16.14
N HIS A 71 -3.18 -3.13 -15.73
CA HIS A 71 -2.99 -3.47 -14.33
C HIS A 71 -2.31 -2.32 -13.55
N LEU A 72 -1.25 -1.73 -14.13
CA LEU A 72 -0.58 -0.57 -13.53
C LEU A 72 -1.52 0.64 -13.39
N ILE A 73 -2.31 0.97 -14.43
CA ILE A 73 -3.28 2.08 -14.40
C ILE A 73 -4.28 1.89 -13.26
N SER A 74 -4.83 0.68 -13.11
CA SER A 74 -5.81 0.38 -12.05
C SER A 74 -5.25 0.55 -10.64
N ASN A 75 -3.96 0.29 -10.45
CA ASN A 75 -3.25 0.47 -9.18
C ASN A 75 -2.78 1.92 -8.94
N SER A 76 -2.53 2.71 -9.99
CA SER A 76 -1.84 4.00 -9.89
C SER A 76 -2.56 5.01 -8.99
N VAL A 77 -3.86 5.23 -9.22
CA VAL A 77 -4.64 6.21 -8.45
C VAL A 77 -4.83 5.77 -6.99
N PRO A 78 -5.27 4.53 -6.70
CA PRO A 78 -5.39 4.07 -5.32
C PRO A 78 -4.05 4.08 -4.58
N PHE A 79 -2.96 3.62 -5.20
CA PHE A 79 -1.63 3.63 -4.61
C PHE A 79 -1.19 5.05 -4.24
N LEU A 80 -1.32 6.01 -5.16
CA LEU A 80 -0.92 7.39 -4.93
C LEU A 80 -1.73 8.02 -3.80
N ILE A 81 -3.06 7.92 -3.85
CA ILE A 81 -3.93 8.59 -2.88
C ILE A 81 -3.80 7.94 -1.50
N LEU A 82 -3.95 6.61 -1.39
CA LEU A 82 -3.88 5.93 -0.11
C LEU A 82 -2.46 5.95 0.48
N GLY A 83 -1.43 5.89 -0.37
CA GLY A 83 -0.04 6.05 0.03
C GLY A 83 0.24 7.44 0.62
N LEU A 84 -0.25 8.52 -0.01
CA LEU A 84 -0.11 9.88 0.51
C LEU A 84 -0.91 10.10 1.80
N LEU A 85 -2.14 9.59 1.89
CA LEU A 85 -2.93 9.66 3.12
C LEU A 85 -2.23 8.90 4.26
N THR A 86 -1.63 7.75 3.97
CA THR A 86 -0.82 7.01 4.96
C THR A 86 0.44 7.77 5.36
N TRP A 87 1.07 8.51 4.42
CA TRP A 87 2.22 9.38 4.71
C TRP A 87 1.91 10.48 5.72
N LEU A 88 0.69 11.00 5.76
CA LEU A 88 0.27 12.00 6.75
C LEU A 88 0.39 11.50 8.19
N ALA A 89 0.47 10.19 8.40
CA ALA A 89 0.78 9.59 9.69
C ALA A 89 2.26 9.74 10.11
N GLY A 90 3.11 10.26 9.23
CA GLY A 90 4.55 10.43 9.40
C GLY A 90 5.37 9.43 8.57
N PRO A 91 6.57 9.85 8.08
CA PRO A 91 7.38 9.05 7.15
C PRO A 91 7.83 7.70 7.74
N GLY A 92 8.24 7.68 9.01
CA GLY A 92 8.64 6.43 9.66
C GLY A 92 7.49 5.43 9.79
N ARG A 93 6.29 5.94 10.08
CA ARG A 93 5.08 5.11 10.16
C ARG A 93 4.66 4.61 8.79
N TRP A 94 4.68 5.48 7.77
CA TRP A 94 4.42 5.08 6.39
C TRP A 94 5.36 3.95 5.94
N LEU A 95 6.66 4.06 6.23
CA LEU A 95 7.64 3.02 5.91
C LEU A 95 7.33 1.71 6.63
N ALA A 96 7.01 1.77 7.93
CA ALA A 96 6.65 0.58 8.72
C ALA A 96 5.38 -0.10 8.17
N VAL A 97 4.32 0.68 7.85
CA VAL A 97 3.10 0.16 7.22
C VAL A 97 3.42 -0.51 5.89
N THR A 98 4.24 0.14 5.05
CA THR A 98 4.66 -0.39 3.75
C THR A 98 5.38 -1.72 3.90
N LEU A 99 6.40 -1.80 4.77
CA LEU A 99 7.20 -3.02 4.96
C LEU A 99 6.36 -4.16 5.54
N ILE A 100 5.54 -3.90 6.56
CA ILE A 100 4.63 -4.91 7.14
C ILE A 100 3.70 -5.44 6.05
N THR A 101 3.12 -4.55 5.25
CA THR A 101 2.19 -4.92 4.17
C THR A 101 2.87 -5.73 3.07
N VAL A 102 4.06 -5.34 2.62
CA VAL A 102 4.85 -6.09 1.63
C VAL A 102 5.09 -7.53 2.11
N VAL A 103 5.55 -7.67 3.36
CA VAL A 103 5.85 -8.98 3.93
C VAL A 103 4.59 -9.82 4.10
N THR A 104 3.53 -9.27 4.69
CA THR A 104 2.28 -10.03 4.93
C THR A 104 1.57 -10.40 3.64
N SER A 105 1.49 -9.47 2.68
CA SER A 105 0.91 -9.74 1.35
C SER A 105 1.70 -10.82 0.63
N GLY A 106 3.03 -10.66 0.55
CA GLY A 106 3.88 -11.60 -0.16
C GLY A 106 3.91 -12.99 0.48
N LEU A 107 3.99 -13.09 1.81
CA LEU A 107 3.92 -14.37 2.52
C LEU A 107 2.56 -15.04 2.33
N THR A 108 1.46 -14.29 2.35
CA THR A 108 0.13 -14.84 2.12
C THR A 108 0.02 -15.43 0.71
N VAL A 109 0.48 -14.70 -0.31
CA VAL A 109 0.58 -15.23 -1.68
C VAL A 109 1.42 -16.49 -1.72
N TRP A 110 2.63 -16.43 -1.16
CA TRP A 110 3.55 -17.56 -1.19
C TRP A 110 2.99 -18.81 -0.53
N LEU A 111 2.25 -18.67 0.58
CA LEU A 111 1.68 -19.79 1.34
C LEU A 111 0.43 -20.39 0.68
N ILE A 112 -0.51 -19.56 0.20
CA ILE A 112 -1.86 -20.02 -0.13
C ILE A 112 -2.32 -19.77 -1.57
N ALA A 113 -1.53 -19.07 -2.41
CA ALA A 113 -1.89 -18.95 -3.82
C ALA A 113 -1.79 -20.30 -4.56
N PRO A 114 -2.50 -20.50 -5.67
CA PRO A 114 -2.39 -21.72 -6.47
C PRO A 114 -0.94 -21.97 -6.89
N SER A 115 -0.52 -23.25 -6.91
CA SER A 115 0.81 -23.63 -7.37
C SER A 115 1.01 -23.23 -8.82
N ASN A 116 2.23 -22.86 -9.19
CA ASN A 116 2.61 -22.45 -10.55
C ASN A 116 1.94 -21.15 -11.04
N THR A 117 1.34 -20.36 -10.16
CA THR A 117 0.93 -18.98 -10.49
C THR A 117 2.02 -18.01 -10.09
N ILE A 118 2.23 -17.01 -10.94
CA ILE A 118 3.09 -15.85 -10.61
C ILE A 118 2.17 -14.72 -10.13
N THR A 119 2.54 -14.06 -9.04
CA THR A 119 1.81 -12.91 -8.50
C THR A 119 2.75 -11.72 -8.38
N LEU A 120 2.32 -10.59 -8.92
CA LEU A 120 2.98 -9.29 -8.81
C LEU A 120 1.95 -8.16 -8.88
N GLY A 121 2.33 -6.95 -8.50
CA GLY A 121 1.46 -5.76 -8.51
C GLY A 121 1.40 -5.03 -7.19
N ALA A 122 1.14 -3.73 -7.25
CA ALA A 122 1.03 -2.85 -6.08
C ALA A 122 -0.26 -3.06 -5.27
N SER A 123 -1.19 -3.88 -5.75
CA SER A 123 -2.50 -4.03 -5.13
C SER A 123 -2.44 -4.51 -3.67
N GLY A 124 -1.49 -5.38 -3.32
CA GLY A 124 -1.25 -5.75 -1.92
C GLY A 124 -0.97 -4.54 -1.03
N LEU A 125 -0.16 -3.57 -1.50
CA LEU A 125 0.10 -2.31 -0.81
C LEU A 125 -1.16 -1.43 -0.74
N VAL A 126 -1.93 -1.34 -1.82
CA VAL A 126 -3.20 -0.60 -1.87
C VAL A 126 -4.15 -1.11 -0.79
N PHE A 127 -4.32 -2.44 -0.68
CA PHE A 127 -5.16 -3.05 0.36
C PHE A 127 -4.60 -2.85 1.77
N GLY A 128 -3.29 -2.86 1.93
CA GLY A 128 -2.64 -2.58 3.21
C GLY A 128 -2.85 -1.14 3.67
N TYR A 129 -2.63 -0.16 2.80
CA TYR A 129 -2.90 1.25 3.11
C TYR A 129 -4.39 1.49 3.38
N LEU A 130 -5.27 0.90 2.57
CA LEU A 130 -6.71 0.99 2.79
C LEU A 130 -7.10 0.46 4.16
N ALA A 131 -6.73 -0.77 4.51
CA ALA A 131 -7.06 -1.38 5.80
C ALA A 131 -6.46 -0.57 6.97
N TYR A 132 -5.21 -0.11 6.84
CA TYR A 132 -4.57 0.75 7.84
C TYR A 132 -5.39 2.03 8.10
N LEU A 133 -5.76 2.76 7.04
CA LEU A 133 -6.52 4.01 7.14
C LEU A 133 -7.93 3.79 7.71
N LEU A 134 -8.59 2.69 7.34
CA LEU A 134 -9.94 2.39 7.82
C LEU A 134 -10.01 2.10 9.31
N VAL A 135 -8.99 1.43 9.88
CA VAL A 135 -9.05 0.98 11.27
C VAL A 135 -8.20 1.84 12.22
N ARG A 136 -7.31 2.67 11.71
CA ARG A 136 -6.40 3.48 12.53
C ARG A 136 -7.16 4.38 13.49
N GLY A 137 -8.18 5.09 13.01
CA GLY A 137 -8.99 6.01 13.83
C GLY A 137 -9.63 5.32 15.04
N PHE A 138 -9.99 4.04 14.90
CA PHE A 138 -10.52 3.24 16.00
C PHE A 138 -9.49 3.02 17.13
N PHE A 139 -8.24 2.73 16.76
CA PHE A 139 -7.17 2.49 17.73
C PHE A 139 -6.66 3.79 18.38
N THR A 140 -6.56 4.88 17.63
CA THR A 140 -6.11 6.19 18.15
C THR A 140 -7.21 6.94 18.89
N ARG A 141 -8.48 6.59 18.70
CA ARG A 141 -9.67 7.30 19.20
C ARG A 141 -9.71 8.79 18.78
N ASN A 142 -9.04 9.12 17.67
CA ASN A 142 -8.98 10.48 17.14
C ASN A 142 -10.13 10.70 16.16
N ILE A 143 -10.98 11.71 16.44
CA ILE A 143 -12.17 12.01 15.63
C ILE A 143 -11.83 12.36 14.18
N TRP A 144 -10.71 13.03 13.93
CA TRP A 144 -10.30 13.38 12.57
C TRP A 144 -9.83 12.18 11.77
N GLU A 145 -9.18 11.21 12.42
CA GLU A 145 -8.81 9.95 11.80
C GLU A 145 -10.02 9.06 11.56
N ILE A 146 -11.03 9.11 12.44
CA ILE A 146 -12.31 8.42 12.22
C ILE A 146 -13.04 9.05 11.04
N ALA A 147 -13.09 10.39 10.95
CA ALA A 147 -13.69 11.08 9.81
C ALA A 147 -12.97 10.73 8.50
N LEU A 148 -11.64 10.67 8.51
CA LEU A 148 -10.85 10.21 7.37
C LEU A 148 -11.18 8.76 7.01
N SER A 149 -11.31 7.85 8.00
CA SER A 149 -11.69 6.45 7.76
C SER A 149 -13.04 6.35 7.06
N VAL A 150 -14.03 7.15 7.48
CA VAL A 150 -15.36 7.20 6.84
C VAL A 150 -15.26 7.69 5.40
N ALA A 151 -14.51 8.76 5.15
CA ALA A 151 -14.28 9.27 3.79
C ALA A 151 -13.59 8.23 2.91
N VAL A 152 -12.52 7.60 3.40
CA VAL A 152 -11.79 6.54 2.69
C VAL A 152 -12.71 5.34 2.41
N PHE A 153 -13.55 4.94 3.37
CA PHE A 153 -14.53 3.87 3.15
C PHE A 153 -15.54 4.22 2.06
N PHE A 154 -16.03 5.46 2.05
CA PHE A 154 -17.00 5.91 1.04
C PHE A 154 -16.43 5.84 -0.39
N PHE A 155 -15.18 6.29 -0.60
CA PHE A 155 -14.56 6.33 -1.92
C PHE A 155 -13.88 5.03 -2.34
N TYR A 156 -13.33 4.26 -1.40
CA TYR A 156 -12.48 3.10 -1.68
C TYR A 156 -13.00 1.78 -1.07
N GLY A 157 -14.08 1.81 -0.30
CA GLY A 157 -14.59 0.61 0.39
C GLY A 157 -14.97 -0.53 -0.56
N SER A 158 -15.42 -0.23 -1.78
CA SER A 158 -15.74 -1.25 -2.79
C SER A 158 -14.52 -2.10 -3.20
N ILE A 159 -13.32 -1.54 -3.10
CA ILE A 159 -12.08 -2.27 -3.38
C ILE A 159 -11.94 -3.48 -2.44
N LEU A 160 -12.46 -3.39 -1.20
CA LEU A 160 -12.40 -4.49 -0.22
C LEU A 160 -13.03 -5.79 -0.74
N LEU A 161 -13.97 -5.72 -1.69
CA LEU A 161 -14.52 -6.92 -2.32
C LEU A 161 -13.45 -7.74 -3.05
N GLY A 162 -12.33 -7.14 -3.41
CA GLY A 162 -11.18 -7.81 -4.02
C GLY A 162 -10.44 -8.80 -3.09
N VAL A 163 -10.75 -8.85 -1.77
CA VAL A 163 -10.24 -9.92 -0.88
C VAL A 163 -11.02 -11.23 -1.05
N LEU A 164 -12.14 -11.19 -1.78
CA LEU A 164 -12.95 -12.38 -2.02
C LEU A 164 -12.43 -13.15 -3.24
N PRO A 165 -12.40 -14.49 -3.18
CA PRO A 165 -12.05 -15.30 -4.34
C PRO A 165 -13.13 -15.16 -5.44
N GLY A 166 -12.73 -15.23 -6.72
CA GLY A 166 -13.68 -15.33 -7.84
C GLY A 166 -13.35 -14.50 -9.06
N ALA A 167 -12.59 -13.41 -8.97
CA ALA A 167 -12.19 -12.64 -10.15
C ALA A 167 -10.93 -13.26 -10.80
N SER A 168 -11.01 -13.60 -12.09
CA SER A 168 -9.85 -14.07 -12.85
C SER A 168 -8.78 -12.98 -12.97
N GLY A 169 -7.51 -13.35 -12.86
CA GLY A 169 -6.38 -12.41 -12.94
C GLY A 169 -6.18 -11.54 -11.69
N VAL A 170 -6.97 -11.76 -10.64
CA VAL A 170 -6.85 -11.02 -9.37
C VAL A 170 -6.33 -11.93 -8.27
N SER A 171 -5.22 -11.54 -7.64
CA SER A 171 -4.68 -12.26 -6.48
C SER A 171 -5.40 -11.81 -5.20
N TRP A 172 -6.56 -12.41 -4.91
CA TRP A 172 -7.26 -12.14 -3.65
C TRP A 172 -6.40 -12.47 -2.42
N GLN A 173 -5.47 -13.43 -2.53
CA GLN A 173 -4.53 -13.80 -1.48
C GLN A 173 -3.59 -12.62 -1.14
N GLY A 174 -3.06 -11.95 -2.17
CA GLY A 174 -2.24 -10.76 -2.01
C GLY A 174 -3.02 -9.60 -1.37
N HIS A 175 -4.27 -9.42 -1.78
CA HIS A 175 -5.18 -8.43 -1.22
C HIS A 175 -5.48 -8.72 0.25
N LEU A 176 -5.85 -9.95 0.58
CA LEU A 176 -6.11 -10.38 1.96
C LEU A 176 -4.87 -10.19 2.84
N GLY A 177 -3.71 -10.66 2.39
CA GLY A 177 -2.45 -10.49 3.11
C GLY A 177 -2.07 -9.02 3.31
N GLY A 178 -2.33 -8.17 2.29
CA GLY A 178 -2.19 -6.73 2.39
C GLY A 178 -3.10 -6.12 3.44
N ALA A 179 -4.39 -6.45 3.43
CA ALA A 179 -5.37 -5.98 4.41
C ALA A 179 -5.00 -6.42 5.84
N ILE A 180 -4.56 -7.66 6.03
CA ILE A 180 -4.05 -8.16 7.32
C ILE A 180 -2.85 -7.32 7.77
N GLY A 181 -1.90 -7.03 6.88
CA GLY A 181 -0.73 -6.21 7.18
C GLY A 181 -1.10 -4.79 7.62
N GLY A 182 -2.03 -4.16 6.92
CA GLY A 182 -2.55 -2.83 7.28
C GLY A 182 -3.23 -2.82 8.65
N PHE A 183 -4.03 -3.84 8.96
CA PHE A 183 -4.65 -4.01 10.27
C PHE A 183 -3.60 -4.18 11.39
N ILE A 184 -2.62 -5.05 11.18
CA ILE A 184 -1.51 -5.27 12.11
C ILE A 184 -0.77 -3.95 12.36
N ALA A 185 -0.42 -3.23 11.30
CA ALA A 185 0.27 -1.96 11.40
C ALA A 185 -0.55 -0.93 12.20
N ALA A 186 -1.86 -0.81 11.93
CA ALA A 186 -2.74 0.10 12.67
C ALA A 186 -2.80 -0.25 14.17
N LYS A 187 -2.89 -1.54 14.49
CA LYS A 187 -2.97 -2.01 15.87
C LYS A 187 -1.68 -1.75 16.66
N PHE A 188 -0.51 -1.95 16.07
CA PHE A 188 0.76 -1.88 16.79
C PHE A 188 1.47 -0.53 16.69
N LEU A 189 1.16 0.28 15.67
CA LEU A 189 1.82 1.58 15.48
C LEU A 189 1.03 2.77 16.02
N HIS A 190 -0.16 2.59 16.61
CA HIS A 190 -0.99 3.69 17.11
C HIS A 190 -0.38 4.42 18.31
N GLY A 191 0.33 3.72 19.20
CA GLY A 191 0.90 4.28 20.44
C GLY A 191 2.19 5.10 20.29
N SER A 192 2.75 5.20 19.09
CA SER A 192 4.02 5.88 18.82
C SER A 192 3.88 7.32 18.34
N ASP A 193 2.70 7.95 18.51
CA ASP A 193 2.46 9.31 18.05
C ASP A 193 2.94 10.34 19.09
N PRO A 194 4.00 11.15 18.79
CA PRO A 194 4.47 12.19 19.70
C PRO A 194 3.43 13.27 19.99
N ALA A 195 2.42 13.43 19.12
CA ALA A 195 1.36 14.41 19.29
C ALA A 195 0.36 14.02 20.41
N ILE A 196 0.20 12.73 20.70
CA ILE A 196 -0.73 12.23 21.74
C ILE A 196 -0.10 12.34 23.16
N ARG A 197 1.22 12.47 23.27
CA ARG A 197 1.92 12.61 24.57
C ARG A 197 1.89 14.01 25.16
N ARG A 198 1.22 14.98 24.54
CA ARG A 198 1.18 16.39 24.96
C ARG A 198 -0.22 16.88 25.38
N VAL A 199 -1.10 15.97 25.76
CA VAL A 199 -2.38 16.34 26.39
C VAL A 199 -2.43 15.76 27.77
#